data_687e47565f1196d7ee7ba16f42709108
#
_entry.id   687e47565f1196d7ee7ba16f42709108
#
_cell.length_a   1.000
_cell.length_b   1.000
_cell.length_c   1.000
_cell.angle_alpha   90.00
_cell.angle_beta   90.00
_cell.angle_gamma   90.00
#
_symmetry.space_group_name_H-M   'P 1'
#
loop_
_entity.id
_entity.type
_entity.pdbx_description
1 polymer ?
#
loop_
_entity_poly.entity_id
_entity_poly.type
_entity_poly.pdbx_seq_one_letter_code
_entity_poly.pdbx_strand_id
1 'polypeptide(L)'
;ERKIEVVHNGVEHFENTLNDEEKARSTSEKVVSFLGRITYQKGPAFFVEAAKKVLDYVPNVRFVMAGDGDMLPAMVDRVAQHRMGDRFHFTGFLRGKEVATLFAQTDVFVMTSVSEPFGIVPLEAMQMNVPVVLSQQSGVSEVLKYAIKVDFWDIDSLADAIYGLITYPALHSFLSINGHIESLSLSWADAVRKIERCYQKVVGKVE
;
A
#
# COMPACT_ATOMS: atom_id res chain seq x y z
N GLU A 1 -23.10 6.09 -27.97
CA GLU A 1 -23.28 5.19 -26.83
C GLU A 1 -21.94 4.56 -26.47
N ARG A 2 -21.53 4.64 -25.19
CA ARG A 2 -20.32 3.96 -24.71
C ARG A 2 -20.58 2.46 -24.71
N LYS A 3 -19.79 1.70 -25.49
CA LYS A 3 -19.85 0.24 -25.58
C LYS A 3 -19.01 -0.46 -24.48
N ILE A 4 -18.27 0.31 -23.67
CA ILE A 4 -17.35 -0.18 -22.64
C ILE A 4 -17.75 0.46 -21.32
N GLU A 5 -17.91 -0.36 -20.29
CA GLU A 5 -18.06 0.07 -18.88
C GLU A 5 -16.92 -0.56 -18.06
N VAL A 6 -16.22 0.26 -17.28
CA VAL A 6 -15.11 -0.19 -16.45
C VAL A 6 -15.65 -0.53 -15.06
N VAL A 7 -15.41 -1.76 -14.63
CA VAL A 7 -15.72 -2.24 -13.28
C VAL A 7 -14.40 -2.62 -12.61
N HIS A 8 -14.01 -1.84 -11.62
CA HIS A 8 -12.80 -2.11 -10.84
C HIS A 8 -13.02 -3.27 -9.87
N ASN A 9 -11.92 -3.92 -9.48
CA ASN A 9 -11.95 -4.96 -8.46
C ASN A 9 -12.46 -4.41 -7.13
N GLY A 10 -13.11 -5.29 -6.37
CA GLY A 10 -13.39 -5.07 -4.95
C GLY A 10 -12.29 -5.65 -4.08
N VAL A 11 -12.36 -5.34 -2.80
CA VAL A 11 -11.57 -5.97 -1.75
C VAL A 11 -12.52 -6.70 -0.79
N GLU A 12 -12.11 -7.83 -0.26
CA GLU A 12 -12.80 -8.46 0.86
C GLU A 12 -12.60 -7.61 2.12
N HIS A 13 -13.55 -7.70 3.03
CA HIS A 13 -13.37 -7.10 4.33
C HIS A 13 -12.17 -7.75 5.00
N PHE A 14 -11.13 -6.97 5.25
CA PHE A 14 -9.97 -7.44 5.96
C PHE A 14 -10.37 -7.61 7.44
N GLU A 15 -10.68 -8.85 7.83
CA GLU A 15 -11.04 -9.14 9.21
C GLU A 15 -9.84 -8.85 10.10
N ASN A 16 -9.98 -7.83 10.94
CA ASN A 16 -9.00 -7.55 11.99
C ASN A 16 -9.15 -8.62 13.10
N THR A 17 -8.60 -9.80 12.83
CA THR A 17 -8.63 -10.96 13.73
C THR A 17 -7.60 -10.85 14.86
N LEU A 18 -6.89 -9.73 14.95
CA LEU A 18 -5.86 -9.52 15.96
C LEU A 18 -6.49 -9.21 17.32
N ASN A 19 -5.98 -9.86 18.38
CA ASN A 19 -6.28 -9.49 19.75
C ASN A 19 -5.51 -8.21 20.18
N ASP A 20 -5.77 -7.67 21.35
CA ASP A 20 -5.17 -6.42 21.79
C ASP A 20 -3.65 -6.52 22.00
N GLU A 21 -3.13 -7.69 22.39
CA GLU A 21 -1.69 -7.93 22.50
C GLU A 21 -1.00 -7.89 21.14
N GLU A 22 -1.64 -8.43 20.11
CA GLU A 22 -1.13 -8.46 18.72
C GLU A 22 -1.23 -7.10 18.02
N LYS A 23 -2.16 -6.25 18.45
CA LYS A 23 -2.27 -4.85 18.02
C LYS A 23 -1.27 -3.96 18.75
N ALA A 24 -0.80 -4.40 19.94
CA ALA A 24 0.15 -3.63 20.71
C ALA A 24 1.44 -3.40 19.91
N ARG A 25 1.84 -2.14 19.79
CA ARG A 25 3.05 -1.80 19.06
C ARG A 25 4.28 -2.30 19.79
N SER A 26 5.14 -3.01 19.07
CA SER A 26 6.41 -3.52 19.58
C SER A 26 7.47 -2.42 19.76
N THR A 27 7.25 -1.25 19.16
CA THR A 27 8.21 -0.13 19.16
C THR A 27 7.49 1.22 19.14
N SER A 28 8.13 2.24 19.71
CA SER A 28 7.71 3.64 19.57
C SER A 28 8.22 4.28 18.28
N GLU A 29 9.08 3.60 17.52
CA GLU A 29 9.59 4.07 16.23
C GLU A 29 8.47 4.09 15.19
N LYS A 30 8.56 5.00 14.24
CA LYS A 30 7.70 5.01 13.06
C LYS A 30 8.08 3.88 12.12
N VAL A 31 7.08 3.19 11.58
CA VAL A 31 7.25 2.05 10.67
C VAL A 31 6.67 2.38 9.31
N VAL A 32 7.50 2.26 8.28
CA VAL A 32 7.11 2.38 6.88
C VAL A 32 7.23 1.02 6.21
N SER A 33 6.17 0.51 5.63
CA SER A 33 6.14 -0.84 5.07
C SER A 33 5.89 -0.88 3.56
N PHE A 34 6.49 -1.89 2.94
CA PHE A 34 6.22 -2.39 1.60
C PHE A 34 5.76 -3.84 1.73
N LEU A 35 4.72 -4.24 1.01
CA LEU A 35 4.23 -5.62 0.96
C LEU A 35 3.95 -6.03 -0.49
N GLY A 36 4.60 -7.10 -0.94
CA GLY A 36 4.37 -7.65 -2.27
C GLY A 36 5.52 -8.52 -2.75
N ARG A 37 5.41 -9.04 -3.97
CA ARG A 37 6.52 -9.78 -4.60
C ARG A 37 7.72 -8.84 -4.79
N ILE A 38 8.90 -9.29 -4.40
CA ILE A 38 10.13 -8.51 -4.55
C ILE A 38 10.69 -8.73 -5.96
N THR A 39 10.03 -8.11 -6.94
CA THR A 39 10.32 -8.21 -8.38
C THR A 39 10.37 -6.83 -9.00
N TYR A 40 10.95 -6.71 -10.20
CA TYR A 40 11.03 -5.44 -10.93
C TYR A 40 9.65 -4.76 -11.07
N GLN A 41 8.60 -5.53 -11.37
CA GLN A 41 7.24 -5.02 -11.52
C GLN A 41 6.73 -4.27 -10.29
N LYS A 42 7.11 -4.70 -9.08
CA LYS A 42 6.71 -4.09 -7.81
C LYS A 42 7.62 -2.95 -7.36
N GLY A 43 8.74 -2.73 -8.05
CA GLY A 43 9.62 -1.60 -7.85
C GLY A 43 10.28 -1.49 -6.47
N PRO A 44 10.76 -2.59 -5.84
CA PRO A 44 11.31 -2.55 -4.49
C PRO A 44 12.55 -1.64 -4.38
N ALA A 45 13.27 -1.44 -5.49
CA ALA A 45 14.43 -0.57 -5.52
C ALA A 45 14.06 0.89 -5.24
N PHE A 46 12.93 1.38 -5.76
CA PHE A 46 12.46 2.74 -5.50
C PHE A 46 12.10 2.95 -4.03
N PHE A 47 11.52 1.94 -3.39
CA PHE A 47 11.25 1.95 -1.95
C PHE A 47 12.55 2.06 -1.13
N VAL A 48 13.61 1.31 -1.49
CA VAL A 48 14.91 1.38 -0.81
C VAL A 48 15.57 2.75 -0.99
N GLU A 49 15.51 3.34 -2.19
CA GLU A 49 16.07 4.67 -2.43
C GLU A 49 15.30 5.77 -1.67
N ALA A 50 13.97 5.69 -1.64
CA ALA A 50 13.16 6.62 -0.84
C ALA A 50 13.46 6.47 0.66
N ALA A 51 13.61 5.24 1.16
CA ALA A 51 13.99 4.96 2.54
C ALA A 51 15.32 5.63 2.91
N LYS A 52 16.34 5.55 2.03
CA LYS A 52 17.64 6.22 2.22
C LYS A 52 17.47 7.73 2.42
N LYS A 53 16.67 8.37 1.55
CA LYS A 53 16.42 9.82 1.66
C LYS A 53 15.67 10.19 2.94
N VAL A 54 14.64 9.42 3.32
CA VAL A 54 13.90 9.68 4.56
C VAL A 54 14.80 9.57 5.78
N LEU A 55 15.69 8.57 5.84
CA LEU A 55 16.60 8.37 6.96
C LEU A 55 17.65 9.48 7.11
N ASP A 56 17.96 10.22 6.04
CA ASP A 56 18.84 11.40 6.11
C ASP A 56 18.21 12.55 6.92
N TYR A 57 16.85 12.62 7.00
CA TYR A 57 16.12 13.65 7.73
C TYR A 57 15.51 13.14 9.04
N VAL A 58 15.03 11.88 9.07
CA VAL A 58 14.39 11.26 10.23
C VAL A 58 15.05 9.92 10.54
N PRO A 59 16.13 9.92 11.31
CA PRO A 59 16.93 8.70 11.53
C PRO A 59 16.22 7.62 12.37
N ASN A 60 15.14 7.97 13.08
CA ASN A 60 14.41 7.06 13.95
C ASN A 60 13.14 6.48 13.29
N VAL A 61 13.28 6.04 12.04
CA VAL A 61 12.23 5.35 11.27
C VAL A 61 12.71 3.95 10.94
N ARG A 62 11.82 2.99 11.00
CA ARG A 62 12.06 1.61 10.58
C ARG A 62 11.37 1.33 9.27
N PHE A 63 12.08 0.75 8.33
CA PHE A 63 11.53 0.28 7.05
C PHE A 63 11.37 -1.22 7.07
N VAL A 64 10.23 -1.70 6.58
CA VAL A 64 9.92 -3.14 6.51
C VAL A 64 9.57 -3.50 5.08
N MET A 65 10.30 -4.45 4.49
CA MET A 65 9.99 -5.02 3.18
C MET A 65 9.50 -6.45 3.37
N ALA A 66 8.21 -6.65 3.17
CA ALA A 66 7.55 -7.94 3.30
C ALA A 66 7.29 -8.56 1.94
N GLY A 67 7.72 -9.80 1.77
CA GLY A 67 7.56 -10.57 0.55
C GLY A 67 8.80 -11.36 0.17
N ASP A 68 8.73 -11.97 -1.01
CA ASP A 68 9.82 -12.74 -1.61
C ASP A 68 9.84 -12.50 -3.11
N GLY A 69 10.97 -12.78 -3.76
CA GLY A 69 11.15 -12.64 -5.20
C GLY A 69 12.61 -12.58 -5.62
N ASP A 70 12.80 -12.57 -6.92
CA ASP A 70 14.11 -12.62 -7.57
C ASP A 70 15.02 -11.42 -7.26
N MET A 71 14.44 -10.28 -6.89
CA MET A 71 15.20 -9.08 -6.51
C MET A 71 15.56 -9.02 -5.01
N LEU A 72 15.09 -9.96 -4.16
CA LEU A 72 15.36 -9.89 -2.72
C LEU A 72 16.87 -9.81 -2.39
N PRO A 73 17.75 -10.66 -2.96
CA PRO A 73 19.19 -10.56 -2.69
C PRO A 73 19.75 -9.17 -3.05
N ALA A 74 19.37 -8.64 -4.20
CA ALA A 74 19.82 -7.32 -4.66
C ALA A 74 19.33 -6.18 -3.74
N MET A 75 18.13 -6.31 -3.13
CA MET A 75 17.62 -5.32 -2.17
C MET A 75 18.39 -5.39 -0.85
N VAL A 76 18.73 -6.58 -0.37
CA VAL A 76 19.57 -6.76 0.83
C VAL A 76 20.93 -6.11 0.63
N ASP A 77 21.58 -6.38 -0.52
CA ASP A 77 22.88 -5.77 -0.87
C ASP A 77 22.78 -4.24 -0.94
N ARG A 78 21.72 -3.70 -1.54
CA ARG A 78 21.49 -2.26 -1.67
C ARG A 78 21.31 -1.59 -0.31
N VAL A 79 20.54 -2.20 0.58
CA VAL A 79 20.36 -1.75 1.97
C VAL A 79 21.70 -1.74 2.71
N ALA A 80 22.53 -2.77 2.52
CA ALA A 80 23.86 -2.83 3.11
C ALA A 80 24.80 -1.74 2.54
N GLN A 81 24.79 -1.52 1.22
CA GLN A 81 25.56 -0.45 0.56
C GLN A 81 25.18 0.95 1.10
N HIS A 82 23.90 1.19 1.36
CA HIS A 82 23.41 2.43 1.97
C HIS A 82 23.59 2.48 3.50
N ARG A 83 24.14 1.45 4.13
CA ARG A 83 24.36 1.33 5.59
C ARG A 83 23.08 1.49 6.41
N MET A 84 21.95 0.94 5.90
CA MET A 84 20.65 1.02 6.55
C MET A 84 20.26 -0.27 7.28
N GLY A 85 21.16 -1.24 7.46
CA GLY A 85 20.82 -2.57 7.97
C GLY A 85 20.16 -2.59 9.36
N ASP A 86 20.45 -1.63 10.22
CA ASP A 86 19.84 -1.45 11.54
C ASP A 86 18.43 -0.82 11.47
N ARG A 87 18.07 -0.23 10.35
CA ARG A 87 16.78 0.46 10.11
C ARG A 87 15.87 -0.24 9.11
N PHE A 88 16.35 -1.31 8.49
CA PHE A 88 15.64 -2.03 7.44
C PHE A 88 15.42 -3.49 7.82
N HIS A 89 14.19 -3.98 7.72
CA HIS A 89 13.82 -5.35 8.05
C HIS A 89 13.18 -6.04 6.85
N PHE A 90 13.66 -7.24 6.52
CA PHE A 90 13.08 -8.14 5.51
C PHE A 90 12.37 -9.29 6.22
N THR A 91 11.06 -9.42 6.03
CA THR A 91 10.26 -10.43 6.74
C THR A 91 10.22 -11.77 6.02
N GLY A 92 10.52 -11.80 4.71
CA GLY A 92 10.11 -12.89 3.84
C GLY A 92 8.62 -12.83 3.52
N PHE A 93 8.08 -13.92 3.00
CA PHE A 93 6.69 -14.02 2.58
C PHE A 93 5.75 -14.10 3.80
N LEU A 94 4.71 -13.26 3.83
CA LEU A 94 3.69 -13.21 4.88
C LEU A 94 2.32 -13.68 4.38
N ARG A 95 1.50 -14.26 5.27
CA ARG A 95 0.14 -14.74 4.95
C ARG A 95 -0.85 -14.41 6.05
N GLY A 96 -2.09 -14.17 5.65
CA GLY A 96 -3.24 -14.05 6.56
C GLY A 96 -2.97 -13.14 7.76
N LYS A 97 -2.93 -13.72 8.95
CA LYS A 97 -2.72 -13.00 10.21
C LYS A 97 -1.38 -12.25 10.29
N GLU A 98 -0.33 -12.76 9.65
CA GLU A 98 0.98 -12.08 9.63
C GLU A 98 0.91 -10.75 8.87
N VAL A 99 0.11 -10.69 7.79
CA VAL A 99 -0.15 -9.45 7.05
C VAL A 99 -0.92 -8.45 7.92
N ALA A 100 -1.93 -8.92 8.66
CA ALA A 100 -2.66 -8.09 9.61
C ALA A 100 -1.74 -7.52 10.69
N THR A 101 -0.84 -8.35 11.24
CA THR A 101 0.17 -7.92 12.23
C THR A 101 1.12 -6.87 11.64
N LEU A 102 1.57 -7.05 10.40
CA LEU A 102 2.40 -6.05 9.72
C LEU A 102 1.67 -4.70 9.65
N PHE A 103 0.42 -4.67 9.17
CA PHE A 103 -0.34 -3.43 9.05
C PHE A 103 -0.64 -2.79 10.41
N ALA A 104 -0.91 -3.58 11.46
CA ALA A 104 -1.10 -3.06 12.82
C ALA A 104 0.14 -2.35 13.37
N GLN A 105 1.33 -2.70 12.89
CA GLN A 105 2.60 -2.06 13.26
C GLN A 105 3.00 -0.92 12.32
N THR A 106 2.32 -0.77 11.17
CA THR A 106 2.69 0.17 10.10
C THR A 106 2.09 1.56 10.32
N ASP A 107 2.90 2.61 10.18
CA ASP A 107 2.42 4.00 10.15
C ASP A 107 2.15 4.48 8.71
N VAL A 108 2.92 3.99 7.72
CA VAL A 108 2.75 4.36 6.31
C VAL A 108 3.00 3.14 5.44
N PHE A 109 2.06 2.81 4.58
CA PHE A 109 2.24 1.80 3.55
C PHE A 109 2.66 2.42 2.23
N VAL A 110 3.65 1.83 1.56
CA VAL A 110 4.19 2.36 0.29
C VAL A 110 4.14 1.29 -0.79
N MET A 111 3.53 1.61 -1.93
CA MET A 111 3.50 0.77 -3.12
C MET A 111 4.16 1.47 -4.30
N THR A 112 5.37 1.04 -4.66
CA THR A 112 6.21 1.62 -5.71
C THR A 112 6.13 0.87 -7.04
N SER A 113 5.00 0.22 -7.34
CA SER A 113 4.86 -0.63 -8.51
C SER A 113 5.09 0.12 -9.82
N VAL A 114 5.95 -0.42 -10.68
CA VAL A 114 6.19 0.05 -12.05
C VAL A 114 4.97 -0.21 -12.92
N SER A 115 4.32 -1.36 -12.70
CA SER A 115 3.09 -1.74 -13.38
C SER A 115 2.23 -2.58 -12.44
N GLU A 116 1.03 -2.11 -12.16
CA GLU A 116 0.08 -2.77 -11.29
C GLU A 116 -1.31 -2.68 -11.91
N PRO A 117 -1.90 -3.78 -12.42
CA PRO A 117 -3.20 -3.74 -13.08
C PRO A 117 -4.31 -3.16 -12.20
N PHE A 118 -4.29 -3.45 -10.90
CA PHE A 118 -5.15 -2.81 -9.92
C PHE A 118 -4.39 -2.50 -8.63
N GLY A 119 -4.08 -3.49 -7.80
CA GLY A 119 -3.41 -3.35 -6.50
C GLY A 119 -4.40 -3.41 -5.34
N ILE A 120 -4.59 -4.61 -4.78
CA ILE A 120 -5.49 -4.83 -3.62
C ILE A 120 -4.83 -4.42 -2.31
N VAL A 121 -3.52 -4.63 -2.19
CA VAL A 121 -2.75 -4.41 -0.95
C VAL A 121 -2.91 -3.00 -0.35
N PRO A 122 -2.93 -1.90 -1.14
CA PRO A 122 -3.25 -0.58 -0.61
C PRO A 122 -4.62 -0.49 0.08
N LEU A 123 -5.63 -1.20 -0.44
CA LEU A 123 -6.96 -1.23 0.16
C LEU A 123 -6.97 -1.99 1.48
N GLU A 124 -6.24 -3.11 1.57
CA GLU A 124 -6.05 -3.87 2.81
C GLU A 124 -5.37 -3.01 3.89
N ALA A 125 -4.32 -2.25 3.51
CA ALA A 125 -3.65 -1.31 4.41
C ALA A 125 -4.62 -0.21 4.90
N MET A 126 -5.41 0.39 4.00
CA MET A 126 -6.40 1.40 4.34
C MET A 126 -7.50 0.86 5.28
N GLN A 127 -7.94 -0.39 5.11
CA GLN A 127 -8.89 -1.04 6.03
C GLN A 127 -8.32 -1.18 7.45
N MET A 128 -7.00 -1.24 7.58
CA MET A 128 -6.29 -1.24 8.87
C MET A 128 -5.92 0.17 9.35
N ASN A 129 -6.56 1.23 8.80
CA ASN A 129 -6.28 2.63 9.12
C ASN A 129 -4.83 3.06 8.83
N VAL A 130 -4.16 2.44 7.87
CA VAL A 130 -2.81 2.81 7.44
C VAL A 130 -2.90 3.76 6.24
N PRO A 131 -2.36 4.99 6.31
CA PRO A 131 -2.29 5.87 5.16
C PRO A 131 -1.32 5.34 4.11
N VAL A 132 -1.64 5.60 2.85
CA VAL A 132 -0.97 4.96 1.71
C VAL A 132 -0.30 5.98 0.81
N VAL A 133 0.95 5.70 0.43
CA VAL A 133 1.64 6.30 -0.71
C VAL A 133 1.72 5.27 -1.82
N LEU A 134 1.24 5.59 -3.00
CA LEU A 134 1.19 4.63 -4.10
C LEU A 134 1.66 5.21 -5.43
N SER A 135 2.16 4.31 -6.27
CA SER A 135 2.51 4.63 -7.65
C SER A 135 1.28 5.09 -8.43
N GLN A 136 1.40 6.24 -9.10
CA GLN A 136 0.37 6.76 -10.00
C GLN A 136 0.08 5.83 -11.17
N GLN A 137 1.01 4.94 -11.53
CA GLN A 137 0.90 3.94 -12.59
C GLN A 137 0.15 2.66 -12.18
N SER A 138 -0.47 2.64 -11.00
CA SER A 138 -1.31 1.54 -10.54
C SER A 138 -2.79 1.77 -10.85
N GLY A 139 -3.53 0.71 -11.20
CA GLY A 139 -4.96 0.84 -11.49
C GLY A 139 -5.78 1.33 -10.29
N VAL A 140 -5.38 0.99 -9.06
CA VAL A 140 -6.05 1.48 -7.85
C VAL A 140 -5.91 2.99 -7.66
N SER A 141 -4.88 3.62 -8.26
CA SER A 141 -4.70 5.06 -8.23
C SER A 141 -5.85 5.83 -8.89
N GLU A 142 -6.53 5.21 -9.86
CA GLU A 142 -7.67 5.81 -10.57
C GLU A 142 -8.90 5.98 -9.67
N VAL A 143 -9.04 5.13 -8.66
CA VAL A 143 -10.24 5.08 -7.80
C VAL A 143 -10.03 5.70 -6.43
N LEU A 144 -8.83 5.63 -5.86
CA LEU A 144 -8.54 6.16 -4.54
C LEU A 144 -8.36 7.69 -4.57
N LYS A 145 -9.01 8.40 -3.64
CA LYS A 145 -8.89 9.84 -3.43
C LYS A 145 -8.02 10.17 -2.22
N TYR A 146 -8.05 9.32 -1.20
CA TYR A 146 -7.36 9.55 0.07
C TYR A 146 -6.06 8.76 0.18
N ALA A 147 -5.31 8.70 -0.92
CA ALA A 147 -3.94 8.20 -0.99
C ALA A 147 -3.03 9.26 -1.61
N ILE A 148 -1.79 9.33 -1.18
CA ILE A 148 -0.78 10.16 -1.86
C ILE A 148 -0.29 9.38 -3.09
N LYS A 149 -0.35 10.02 -4.25
CA LYS A 149 0.02 9.41 -5.54
C LYS A 149 1.25 10.09 -6.07
N VAL A 150 2.27 9.29 -6.39
CA VAL A 150 3.54 9.79 -6.92
C VAL A 150 4.00 8.91 -8.08
N ASP A 151 4.81 9.45 -8.96
CA ASP A 151 5.46 8.63 -9.97
C ASP A 151 6.49 7.71 -9.29
N PHE A 152 6.49 6.41 -9.60
CA PHE A 152 7.35 5.43 -8.91
C PHE A 152 8.84 5.75 -9.04
N TRP A 153 9.26 6.46 -10.09
CA TRP A 153 10.65 6.87 -10.33
C TRP A 153 11.03 8.18 -9.64
N ASP A 154 10.06 8.96 -9.17
CA ASP A 154 10.31 10.22 -8.46
C ASP A 154 10.60 9.93 -6.97
N ILE A 155 11.88 9.63 -6.70
CA ILE A 155 12.35 9.27 -5.36
C ILE A 155 12.21 10.44 -4.38
N ASP A 156 12.33 11.67 -4.86
CA ASP A 156 12.19 12.86 -4.01
C ASP A 156 10.75 13.01 -3.54
N SER A 157 9.79 12.96 -4.45
CA SER A 157 8.37 12.99 -4.11
C SER A 157 7.93 11.81 -3.24
N LEU A 158 8.48 10.59 -3.46
CA LEU A 158 8.25 9.44 -2.59
C LEU A 158 8.75 9.70 -1.16
N ALA A 159 9.96 10.21 -1.03
CA ALA A 159 10.56 10.51 0.28
C ALA A 159 9.79 11.62 0.99
N ASP A 160 9.41 12.69 0.28
CA ASP A 160 8.63 13.81 0.82
C ASP A 160 7.24 13.37 1.30
N ALA A 161 6.57 12.50 0.53
CA ALA A 161 5.28 11.93 0.92
C ALA A 161 5.38 11.08 2.20
N ILE A 162 6.38 10.21 2.29
CA ILE A 162 6.65 9.43 3.49
C ILE A 162 6.97 10.35 4.68
N TYR A 163 7.89 11.30 4.49
CA TYR A 163 8.28 12.28 5.50
C TYR A 163 7.07 13.05 6.02
N GLY A 164 6.21 13.54 5.11
CA GLY A 164 5.00 14.26 5.48
C GLY A 164 4.06 13.45 6.36
N LEU A 165 3.84 12.17 6.02
CA LEU A 165 2.97 11.28 6.78
C LEU A 165 3.51 10.90 8.16
N ILE A 166 4.83 10.72 8.30
CA ILE A 166 5.42 10.36 9.61
C ILE A 166 5.60 11.58 10.52
N THR A 167 5.70 12.80 9.96
CA THR A 167 6.04 14.02 10.68
C THR A 167 4.82 14.84 11.06
N TYR A 168 3.77 14.86 10.22
CA TYR A 168 2.58 15.69 10.43
C TYR A 168 1.36 14.86 10.87
N PRO A 169 1.03 14.78 12.18
CA PRO A 169 -0.06 13.94 12.69
C PRO A 169 -1.43 14.27 12.09
N ALA A 170 -1.68 15.54 11.76
CA ALA A 170 -2.94 15.96 11.16
C ALA A 170 -3.12 15.37 9.74
N LEU A 171 -2.06 15.36 8.92
CA LEU A 171 -2.06 14.75 7.59
C LEU A 171 -2.23 13.23 7.69
N HIS A 172 -1.46 12.59 8.59
CA HIS A 172 -1.58 11.18 8.85
C HIS A 172 -3.01 10.79 9.22
N SER A 173 -3.59 11.42 10.25
CA SER A 173 -4.94 11.12 10.73
C SER A 173 -6.00 11.37 9.66
N PHE A 174 -5.87 12.46 8.91
CA PHE A 174 -6.80 12.78 7.82
C PHE A 174 -6.84 11.68 6.75
N LEU A 175 -5.67 11.25 6.27
CA LEU A 175 -5.59 10.21 5.23
C LEU A 175 -5.93 8.82 5.77
N SER A 176 -5.55 8.51 7.00
CA SER A 176 -5.89 7.25 7.67
C SER A 176 -7.41 7.06 7.78
N ILE A 177 -8.12 8.04 8.37
CA ILE A 177 -9.57 7.95 8.62
C ILE A 177 -10.35 7.95 7.29
N ASN A 178 -10.06 8.89 6.40
CA ASN A 178 -10.80 9.00 5.15
C ASN A 178 -10.47 7.85 4.18
N GLY A 179 -9.22 7.38 4.16
CA GLY A 179 -8.81 6.20 3.40
C GLY A 179 -9.51 4.93 3.88
N HIS A 180 -9.63 4.74 5.19
CA HIS A 180 -10.39 3.64 5.77
C HIS A 180 -11.84 3.65 5.27
N ILE A 181 -12.54 4.77 5.40
CA ILE A 181 -13.92 4.93 4.94
C ILE A 181 -14.04 4.65 3.43
N GLU A 182 -13.11 5.18 2.63
CA GLU A 182 -13.09 4.97 1.18
C GLU A 182 -12.90 3.49 0.82
N SER A 183 -11.97 2.79 1.47
CA SER A 183 -11.68 1.38 1.19
C SER A 183 -12.88 0.47 1.44
N LEU A 184 -13.71 0.78 2.44
CA LEU A 184 -14.94 0.04 2.75
C LEU A 184 -15.99 0.15 1.62
N SER A 185 -15.94 1.21 0.80
CA SER A 185 -16.84 1.41 -0.33
C SER A 185 -16.45 0.63 -1.59
N LEU A 186 -15.27 0.03 -1.61
CA LEU A 186 -14.73 -0.73 -2.74
C LEU A 186 -14.85 -2.24 -2.50
N SER A 187 -16.09 -2.74 -2.32
CA SER A 187 -16.34 -4.14 -2.05
C SER A 187 -16.59 -4.96 -3.32
N TRP A 188 -16.38 -6.28 -3.24
CA TRP A 188 -16.81 -7.21 -4.30
C TRP A 188 -18.30 -7.15 -4.56
N ALA A 189 -19.14 -6.90 -3.54
CA ALA A 189 -20.57 -6.73 -3.70
C ALA A 189 -20.91 -5.50 -4.58
N ASP A 190 -20.14 -4.41 -4.48
CA ASP A 190 -20.31 -3.24 -5.34
C ASP A 190 -19.89 -3.53 -6.78
N ALA A 191 -18.82 -4.28 -6.98
CA ALA A 191 -18.38 -4.71 -8.30
C ALA A 191 -19.46 -5.59 -8.96
N VAL A 192 -20.00 -6.57 -8.24
CA VAL A 192 -21.08 -7.45 -8.72
C VAL A 192 -22.31 -6.62 -9.10
N ARG A 193 -22.78 -5.70 -8.25
CA ARG A 193 -23.93 -4.83 -8.57
C ARG A 193 -23.71 -4.00 -9.85
N LYS A 194 -22.49 -3.54 -10.12
CA LYS A 194 -22.17 -2.84 -11.36
C LYS A 194 -22.27 -3.77 -12.57
N ILE A 195 -21.76 -4.99 -12.46
CA ILE A 195 -21.84 -6.01 -13.52
C ILE A 195 -23.29 -6.38 -13.82
N GLU A 196 -24.11 -6.63 -12.79
CA GLU A 196 -25.53 -6.92 -12.94
C GLU A 196 -26.28 -5.81 -13.68
N ARG A 197 -26.01 -4.54 -13.34
CA ARG A 197 -26.57 -3.39 -14.07
C ARG A 197 -26.16 -3.37 -15.54
N CYS A 198 -24.91 -3.76 -15.85
CA CYS A 198 -24.48 -3.87 -17.24
C CYS A 198 -25.28 -4.94 -17.99
N TYR A 199 -25.49 -6.12 -17.40
CA TYR A 199 -26.31 -7.17 -18.00
C TYR A 199 -27.76 -6.73 -18.20
N GLN A 200 -28.38 -6.10 -17.19
CA GLN A 200 -29.77 -5.59 -17.30
C GLN A 200 -29.91 -4.57 -18.44
N LYS A 201 -28.94 -3.67 -18.64
CA LYS A 201 -28.95 -2.72 -19.75
C LYS A 201 -28.89 -3.41 -21.13
N VAL A 202 -28.23 -4.55 -21.23
CA VAL A 202 -28.12 -5.30 -22.49
C VAL A 202 -29.36 -6.12 -22.74
N VAL A 203 -29.87 -6.87 -21.74
CA VAL A 203 -31.06 -7.72 -21.86
C VAL A 203 -32.32 -6.88 -22.05
N GLY A 204 -32.49 -5.77 -21.34
CA GLY A 204 -33.67 -4.89 -21.50
C GLY A 204 -33.68 -4.06 -22.80
N LYS A 205 -32.69 -4.19 -23.67
CA LYS A 205 -32.65 -3.60 -25.03
C LYS A 205 -33.04 -4.62 -26.12
N VAL A 206 -33.37 -5.85 -25.75
CA VAL A 206 -33.77 -6.94 -26.67
C VAL A 206 -35.28 -7.05 -26.81
N GLU A 207 -36.07 -6.21 -26.12
CA GLU A 207 -37.48 -5.97 -26.37
C GLU A 207 -37.67 -4.69 -27.24
#